data_7c2ec21c8debed0038dc78ed4355c21c
#
_entry.id   7c2ec21c8debed0038dc78ed4355c21c
#
_cell.length_a   1.000
_cell.length_b   1.000
_cell.length_c   1.000
_cell.angle_alpha   90.00
_cell.angle_beta   90.00
_cell.angle_gamma   90.00
#
_symmetry.space_group_name_H-M   'P 1'
#
loop_
_entity.id
_entity.type
_entity.pdbx_description
1 polymer ?
#
loop_
_entity_poly.entity_id
_entity_poly.type
_entity_poly.pdbx_seq_one_letter_code
_entity_poly.pdbx_strand_id
1 'polypeptide(L)'
;MTVAHAVFDPMGLQAATLDVVAATHATPRLIAQRQQQRVLRLLEAARTSPLYRERLGVERARTSDLSRLPPVTRRELMARFDDWVTDPALRLDELQDFVSDPSRAGEPWLGRYVVWESSGTSGKPGIFVQDAQAMAVYDAIEAVRHRPPCSTGRGLFGAFAAFDVLGVTDQHAVVTATGGHFASIVSFERLRRINPWLASSGRSFSLLQPVDELVQALNAFQPTVLATYPTAAALLAGEAEAGRLRIAPRCIMTGGETLGKAVRERLTRVFGAQVRNSYGASEFLPIAWECAHGHLHVNEDWVLLEPVDELYRPMPRGERSHSVLLTNLANLVQPLIRYDLGDQVTWSGQRCSCGSALPVIEVR
;
A
#
# COMPACT_ATOMS: atom_id res chain seq x y z
N MET A 1 -29.97 -13.16 -7.30
CA MET A 1 -28.88 -12.48 -6.58
C MET A 1 -27.75 -12.33 -7.59
N THR A 2 -27.55 -11.13 -8.11
CA THR A 2 -26.43 -10.82 -9.02
C THR A 2 -25.17 -10.85 -8.18
N VAL A 3 -24.25 -11.78 -8.47
CA VAL A 3 -22.93 -11.81 -7.83
C VAL A 3 -22.27 -10.49 -8.19
N ALA A 4 -22.08 -9.59 -7.23
CA ALA A 4 -21.32 -8.37 -7.43
C ALA A 4 -19.89 -8.79 -7.78
N HIS A 5 -19.50 -8.63 -9.04
CA HIS A 5 -18.15 -8.94 -9.48
C HIS A 5 -17.18 -8.03 -8.74
N ALA A 6 -16.18 -8.62 -8.09
CA ALA A 6 -15.13 -7.83 -7.44
C ALA A 6 -14.36 -6.99 -8.47
N VAL A 7 -13.84 -5.84 -8.05
CA VAL A 7 -13.03 -4.96 -8.92
C VAL A 7 -11.72 -5.68 -9.27
N PHE A 8 -11.66 -6.26 -10.46
CA PHE A 8 -10.54 -7.07 -10.91
C PHE A 8 -10.39 -7.02 -12.44
N ASP A 9 -9.16 -6.75 -12.88
CA ASP A 9 -8.76 -6.79 -14.29
C ASP A 9 -7.60 -7.77 -14.48
N PRO A 10 -7.84 -9.02 -14.87
CA PRO A 10 -6.78 -10.02 -15.02
C PRO A 10 -5.75 -9.68 -16.10
N MET A 11 -6.17 -9.02 -17.20
CA MET A 11 -5.25 -8.61 -18.25
C MET A 11 -4.39 -7.42 -17.80
N GLY A 12 -5.00 -6.46 -17.11
CA GLY A 12 -4.29 -5.36 -16.48
C GLY A 12 -3.30 -5.84 -15.43
N LEU A 13 -3.68 -6.81 -14.58
CA LEU A 13 -2.78 -7.40 -13.59
C LEU A 13 -1.58 -8.10 -14.25
N GLN A 14 -1.80 -8.87 -15.31
CA GLN A 14 -0.70 -9.52 -16.05
C GLN A 14 0.26 -8.48 -16.64
N ALA A 15 -0.28 -7.46 -17.30
CA ALA A 15 0.53 -6.38 -17.89
C ALA A 15 1.30 -5.61 -16.81
N ALA A 16 0.66 -5.25 -15.71
CA ALA A 16 1.29 -4.57 -14.58
C ALA A 16 2.38 -5.44 -13.92
N THR A 17 2.15 -6.75 -13.78
CA THR A 17 3.13 -7.68 -13.22
C THR A 17 4.40 -7.74 -14.07
N LEU A 18 4.26 -7.89 -15.38
CA LEU A 18 5.41 -7.88 -16.31
C LEU A 18 6.16 -6.54 -16.26
N ASP A 19 5.43 -5.44 -16.18
CA ASP A 19 6.02 -4.11 -16.09
C ASP A 19 6.77 -3.90 -14.77
N VAL A 20 6.22 -4.32 -13.62
CA VAL A 20 6.85 -4.24 -12.30
C VAL A 20 8.11 -5.12 -12.22
N VAL A 21 8.06 -6.35 -12.78
CA VAL A 21 9.23 -7.23 -12.88
C VAL A 21 10.33 -6.55 -13.70
N ALA A 22 9.99 -6.02 -14.87
CA ALA A 22 10.95 -5.31 -15.72
C ALA A 22 11.54 -4.07 -15.02
N ALA A 23 10.73 -3.31 -14.28
CA ALA A 23 11.17 -2.14 -13.55
C ALA A 23 12.07 -2.48 -12.35
N THR A 24 11.85 -3.63 -11.70
CA THR A 24 12.67 -4.08 -10.56
C THR A 24 14.14 -4.29 -10.93
N HIS A 25 14.39 -4.67 -12.19
CA HIS A 25 15.74 -4.89 -12.74
C HIS A 25 16.18 -3.78 -13.70
N ALA A 26 15.43 -2.68 -13.80
CA ALA A 26 15.71 -1.60 -14.72
C ALA A 26 16.85 -0.69 -14.24
N THR A 27 17.49 0.01 -15.20
CA THR A 27 18.43 1.07 -14.87
C THR A 27 17.69 2.34 -14.40
N PRO A 28 18.34 3.25 -13.65
CA PRO A 28 17.71 4.51 -13.23
C PRO A 28 17.14 5.32 -14.40
N ARG A 29 17.80 5.29 -15.57
CA ARG A 29 17.32 5.97 -16.78
C ARG A 29 15.99 5.40 -17.28
N LEU A 30 15.82 4.08 -17.27
CA LEU A 30 14.59 3.43 -17.69
C LEU A 30 13.45 3.68 -16.68
N ILE A 31 13.77 3.73 -15.39
CA ILE A 31 12.79 4.10 -14.35
C ILE A 31 12.30 5.54 -14.58
N ALA A 32 13.22 6.49 -14.75
CA ALA A 32 12.88 7.89 -15.01
C ALA A 32 12.05 8.07 -16.29
N GLN A 33 12.35 7.31 -17.35
CA GLN A 33 11.55 7.33 -18.58
C GLN A 33 10.11 6.81 -18.34
N ARG A 34 9.93 5.73 -17.56
CA ARG A 34 8.61 5.22 -17.16
C ARG A 34 7.83 6.24 -16.34
N GLN A 35 8.49 6.85 -15.37
CA GLN A 35 7.90 7.93 -14.55
C GLN A 35 7.38 9.07 -15.43
N GLN A 36 8.22 9.57 -16.35
CA GLN A 36 7.84 10.67 -17.24
C GLN A 36 6.59 10.32 -18.06
N GLN A 37 6.52 9.13 -18.62
CA GLN A 37 5.35 8.68 -19.41
C GLN A 37 4.10 8.60 -18.53
N ARG A 38 4.20 8.10 -17.30
CA ARG A 38 3.08 7.99 -16.35
C ARG A 38 2.63 9.34 -15.84
N VAL A 39 3.56 10.26 -15.58
CA VAL A 39 3.23 11.65 -15.23
C VAL A 39 2.41 12.30 -16.32
N LEU A 40 2.79 12.15 -17.58
CA LEU A 40 2.03 12.71 -18.70
C LEU A 40 0.61 12.12 -18.80
N ARG A 41 0.46 10.80 -18.61
CA ARG A 41 -0.86 10.15 -18.56
C ARG A 41 -1.71 10.62 -17.38
N LEU A 42 -1.10 10.77 -16.19
CA LEU A 42 -1.77 11.30 -15.01
C LEU A 42 -2.26 12.74 -15.25
N LEU A 43 -1.42 13.60 -15.82
CA LEU A 43 -1.77 14.98 -16.14
C LEU A 43 -2.89 15.07 -17.18
N GLU A 44 -2.90 14.18 -18.15
CA GLU A 44 -3.97 14.08 -19.15
C GLU A 44 -5.30 13.71 -18.47
N ALA A 45 -5.30 12.65 -17.65
CA ALA A 45 -6.50 12.24 -16.91
C ALA A 45 -6.96 13.34 -15.94
N ALA A 46 -6.03 13.96 -15.20
CA ALA A 46 -6.35 15.01 -14.23
C ALA A 46 -7.07 16.22 -14.86
N ARG A 47 -6.87 16.50 -16.13
CA ARG A 47 -7.58 17.59 -16.83
C ARG A 47 -9.08 17.37 -16.98
N THR A 48 -9.56 16.16 -16.85
CA THR A 48 -11.00 15.90 -16.85
C THR A 48 -11.65 16.33 -15.54
N SER A 49 -10.86 16.40 -14.45
CA SER A 49 -11.28 16.92 -13.16
C SER A 49 -11.38 18.44 -13.15
N PRO A 50 -12.48 19.04 -12.66
CA PRO A 50 -12.62 20.49 -12.54
C PRO A 50 -11.52 21.13 -11.70
N LEU A 51 -11.17 20.53 -10.56
CA LEU A 51 -10.11 21.00 -9.65
C LEU A 51 -8.76 21.10 -10.37
N TYR A 52 -8.35 20.04 -11.09
CA TYR A 52 -7.04 20.05 -11.75
C TYR A 52 -7.02 20.84 -13.04
N ARG A 53 -8.13 21.03 -13.70
CA ARG A 53 -8.25 21.98 -14.82
C ARG A 53 -7.90 23.39 -14.38
N GLU A 54 -8.41 23.80 -13.22
CA GLU A 54 -8.10 25.10 -12.61
C GLU A 54 -6.61 25.19 -12.22
N ARG A 55 -6.08 24.16 -11.54
CA ARG A 55 -4.69 24.14 -11.03
C ARG A 55 -3.64 24.06 -12.14
N LEU A 56 -3.88 23.28 -13.17
CA LEU A 56 -2.92 23.07 -14.26
C LEU A 56 -2.85 24.29 -15.21
N GLY A 57 -3.98 24.99 -15.44
CA GLY A 57 -4.03 26.08 -16.42
C GLY A 57 -3.73 25.60 -17.85
N VAL A 58 -3.76 26.52 -18.81
CA VAL A 58 -3.60 26.20 -20.23
C VAL A 58 -2.14 25.84 -20.60
N GLU A 59 -1.16 26.47 -19.98
CA GLU A 59 0.26 26.37 -20.39
C GLU A 59 1.02 25.20 -19.73
N ARG A 60 0.64 24.79 -18.52
CA ARG A 60 1.39 23.77 -17.72
C ARG A 60 1.17 22.33 -18.21
N ALA A 61 0.36 22.18 -19.16
CA ALA A 61 -0.15 20.91 -19.64
C ALA A 61 0.82 20.08 -20.51
N ARG A 62 1.97 20.60 -20.85
CA ARG A 62 2.93 19.97 -21.79
C ARG A 62 4.25 19.55 -21.14
N THR A 63 4.43 19.77 -19.83
CA THR A 63 5.65 19.42 -19.13
C THR A 63 5.38 18.37 -18.05
N SER A 64 6.26 17.41 -17.93
CA SER A 64 6.28 16.46 -16.81
C SER A 64 6.89 17.04 -15.52
N ASP A 65 7.28 18.29 -15.52
CA ASP A 65 7.79 18.99 -14.34
C ASP A 65 6.63 19.40 -13.42
N LEU A 66 6.47 18.66 -12.33
CA LEU A 66 5.45 18.90 -11.31
C LEU A 66 5.87 19.94 -10.27
N SER A 67 7.15 20.32 -10.21
CA SER A 67 7.71 21.19 -9.16
C SER A 67 7.02 22.57 -9.06
N ARG A 68 6.43 23.03 -10.17
CA ARG A 68 5.70 24.30 -10.27
C ARG A 68 4.25 24.24 -9.79
N LEU A 69 3.72 23.03 -9.55
CA LEU A 69 2.37 22.88 -9.00
C LEU A 69 2.45 23.07 -7.49
N PRO A 70 1.60 23.93 -6.90
CA PRO A 70 1.56 24.03 -5.44
C PRO A 70 1.12 22.69 -4.84
N PRO A 71 1.63 22.32 -3.64
CA PRO A 71 1.16 21.15 -2.92
C PRO A 71 -0.35 21.19 -2.67
N VAL A 72 -0.95 20.04 -2.42
CA VAL A 72 -2.34 19.91 -1.99
C VAL A 72 -2.42 19.16 -0.67
N THR A 73 -3.38 19.53 0.15
CA THR A 73 -3.65 18.90 1.43
C THR A 73 -4.92 18.05 1.38
N ARG A 74 -5.05 17.07 2.29
CA ARG A 74 -6.28 16.29 2.44
C ARG A 74 -7.50 17.18 2.65
N ARG A 75 -7.38 18.22 3.46
CA ARG A 75 -8.47 19.16 3.74
C ARG A 75 -8.98 19.84 2.48
N GLU A 76 -8.07 20.30 1.62
CA GLU A 76 -8.44 20.95 0.34
C GLU A 76 -9.13 19.97 -0.60
N LEU A 77 -8.58 18.75 -0.74
CA LEU A 77 -9.15 17.73 -1.64
C LEU A 77 -10.53 17.27 -1.16
N MET A 78 -10.70 17.01 0.14
CA MET A 78 -12.00 16.59 0.69
C MET A 78 -13.04 17.72 0.61
N ALA A 79 -12.66 18.97 0.74
CA ALA A 79 -13.57 20.10 0.60
C ALA A 79 -14.09 20.30 -0.85
N ARG A 80 -13.37 19.73 -1.84
CA ARG A 80 -13.69 19.80 -3.27
C ARG A 80 -13.70 18.41 -3.91
N PHE A 81 -14.15 17.39 -3.17
CA PHE A 81 -14.06 16.00 -3.60
C PHE A 81 -14.69 15.76 -4.98
N ASP A 82 -15.91 16.24 -5.18
CA ASP A 82 -16.66 16.06 -6.43
C ASP A 82 -16.02 16.79 -7.63
N ASP A 83 -15.25 17.85 -7.37
CA ASP A 83 -14.41 18.53 -8.35
C ASP A 83 -13.07 17.81 -8.56
N TRP A 84 -12.62 17.02 -7.60
CA TRP A 84 -11.31 16.36 -7.64
C TRP A 84 -11.30 15.07 -8.46
N VAL A 85 -12.36 14.26 -8.37
CA VAL A 85 -12.48 13.01 -9.10
C VAL A 85 -12.68 13.23 -10.60
N THR A 86 -12.25 12.27 -11.44
CA THR A 86 -12.41 12.35 -12.89
C THR A 86 -13.73 11.76 -13.38
N ASP A 87 -14.38 10.91 -12.56
CA ASP A 87 -15.70 10.34 -12.85
C ASP A 87 -16.78 11.08 -12.04
N PRO A 88 -17.71 11.80 -12.68
CA PRO A 88 -18.78 12.54 -12.00
C PRO A 88 -19.82 11.66 -11.28
N ALA A 89 -19.76 10.33 -11.48
CA ALA A 89 -20.58 9.38 -10.72
C ALA A 89 -20.06 9.15 -9.29
N LEU A 90 -18.88 9.67 -8.96
CA LEU A 90 -18.30 9.58 -7.62
C LEU A 90 -18.70 10.83 -6.83
N ARG A 91 -19.55 10.65 -5.82
CA ARG A 91 -20.04 11.71 -4.94
C ARG A 91 -19.58 11.45 -3.51
N LEU A 92 -19.06 12.49 -2.85
CA LEU A 92 -18.51 12.34 -1.50
C LEU A 92 -19.54 11.85 -0.49
N ASP A 93 -20.74 12.41 -0.53
CA ASP A 93 -21.85 12.05 0.38
C ASP A 93 -22.23 10.56 0.24
N GLU A 94 -22.41 10.07 -0.96
CA GLU A 94 -22.74 8.67 -1.23
C GLU A 94 -21.59 7.72 -0.81
N LEU A 95 -20.33 8.12 -1.02
CA LEU A 95 -19.18 7.35 -0.60
C LEU A 95 -19.02 7.33 0.92
N GLN A 96 -19.31 8.42 1.61
CA GLN A 96 -19.34 8.47 3.07
C GLN A 96 -20.41 7.54 3.64
N ASP A 97 -21.59 7.51 3.06
CA ASP A 97 -22.64 6.56 3.43
C ASP A 97 -22.20 5.11 3.21
N PHE A 98 -21.54 4.83 2.10
CA PHE A 98 -21.00 3.50 1.79
C PHE A 98 -19.98 3.03 2.83
N VAL A 99 -18.98 3.86 3.17
CA VAL A 99 -17.92 3.48 4.12
C VAL A 99 -18.38 3.51 5.57
N SER A 100 -19.56 4.07 5.87
CA SER A 100 -20.14 4.07 7.22
C SER A 100 -20.57 2.68 7.69
N ASP A 101 -20.74 1.72 6.76
CA ASP A 101 -21.07 0.32 7.05
C ASP A 101 -19.83 -0.59 6.91
N PRO A 102 -19.14 -0.94 8.02
CA PRO A 102 -17.95 -1.78 7.99
C PRO A 102 -18.17 -3.18 7.38
N SER A 103 -19.42 -3.68 7.39
CA SER A 103 -19.74 -4.99 6.83
C SER A 103 -19.54 -5.08 5.30
N ARG A 104 -19.54 -3.92 4.64
CA ARG A 104 -19.34 -3.77 3.20
C ARG A 104 -17.87 -3.63 2.80
N ALA A 105 -16.94 -3.73 3.75
CA ALA A 105 -15.51 -3.67 3.44
C ALA A 105 -15.11 -4.71 2.37
N GLY A 106 -14.42 -4.24 1.33
CA GLY A 106 -14.04 -5.05 0.16
C GLY A 106 -15.16 -5.29 -0.87
N GLU A 107 -16.37 -4.73 -0.65
CA GLU A 107 -17.40 -4.68 -1.69
C GLU A 107 -17.08 -3.62 -2.75
N PRO A 108 -17.43 -3.88 -4.02
CA PRO A 108 -17.25 -2.88 -5.05
C PRO A 108 -18.32 -1.78 -4.97
N TRP A 109 -17.89 -0.51 -5.01
CA TRP A 109 -18.78 0.62 -5.27
C TRP A 109 -19.13 0.70 -6.75
N LEU A 110 -20.40 0.84 -7.08
CA LEU A 110 -20.93 0.83 -8.47
C LEU A 110 -20.44 -0.37 -9.31
N GLY A 111 -20.01 -1.47 -8.68
CA GLY A 111 -19.47 -2.64 -9.39
C GLY A 111 -18.08 -2.43 -10.03
N ARG A 112 -17.43 -1.28 -9.84
CA ARG A 112 -16.19 -0.91 -10.56
C ARG A 112 -15.12 -0.19 -9.73
N TYR A 113 -15.43 0.19 -8.50
CA TYR A 113 -14.48 0.90 -7.63
C TYR A 113 -14.27 0.18 -6.32
N VAL A 114 -13.05 0.22 -5.82
CA VAL A 114 -12.69 -0.08 -4.45
C VAL A 114 -12.60 1.24 -3.70
N VAL A 115 -13.21 1.33 -2.53
CA VAL A 115 -13.26 2.55 -1.72
C VAL A 115 -12.72 2.24 -0.33
N TRP A 116 -11.82 3.09 0.15
CA TRP A 116 -11.36 3.05 1.53
C TRP A 116 -11.19 4.43 2.12
N GLU A 117 -11.09 4.47 3.43
CA GLU A 117 -10.86 5.68 4.19
C GLU A 117 -9.49 5.66 4.89
N SER A 118 -8.93 6.84 5.14
CA SER A 118 -7.77 6.99 6.00
C SER A 118 -8.18 6.90 7.48
N SER A 119 -7.21 6.57 8.37
CA SER A 119 -7.45 6.42 9.82
C SER A 119 -7.91 7.69 10.56
N GLY A 120 -7.89 8.84 9.90
CA GLY A 120 -8.46 10.07 10.45
C GLY A 120 -7.72 10.67 11.64
N THR A 121 -6.50 10.28 11.94
CA THR A 121 -5.71 10.75 13.12
C THR A 121 -5.56 12.27 13.23
N SER A 122 -5.75 13.02 12.15
CA SER A 122 -5.63 14.48 12.08
C SER A 122 -6.93 15.20 11.70
N GLY A 123 -8.12 14.60 11.92
CA GLY A 123 -9.42 15.19 11.60
C GLY A 123 -10.37 14.27 10.84
N LYS A 124 -11.19 14.81 9.92
CA LYS A 124 -12.09 13.98 9.10
C LYS A 124 -11.29 13.02 8.22
N PRO A 125 -11.68 11.71 8.13
CA PRO A 125 -11.04 10.76 7.25
C PRO A 125 -11.03 11.21 5.79
N GLY A 126 -9.97 10.90 5.06
CA GLY A 126 -9.95 11.02 3.60
C GLY A 126 -10.61 9.81 2.96
N ILE A 127 -11.39 10.02 1.91
CA ILE A 127 -11.98 8.94 1.09
C ILE A 127 -11.14 8.77 -0.16
N PHE A 128 -10.71 7.54 -0.41
CA PHE A 128 -9.88 7.17 -1.56
C PHE A 128 -10.56 6.11 -2.40
N VAL A 129 -10.63 6.36 -3.71
CA VAL A 129 -11.31 5.52 -4.69
C VAL A 129 -10.29 4.97 -5.69
N GLN A 130 -10.33 3.67 -5.93
CA GLN A 130 -9.44 2.98 -6.86
C GLN A 130 -10.29 2.23 -7.91
N ASP A 131 -9.89 2.31 -9.16
CA ASP A 131 -10.46 1.47 -10.22
C ASP A 131 -9.69 0.15 -10.37
N ALA A 132 -10.13 -0.70 -11.30
CA ALA A 132 -9.49 -1.98 -11.55
C ALA A 132 -8.06 -1.83 -12.10
N GLN A 133 -7.76 -0.74 -12.83
CA GLN A 133 -6.42 -0.47 -13.34
C GLN A 133 -5.45 -0.10 -12.21
N ALA A 134 -5.84 0.79 -11.30
CA ALA A 134 -5.04 1.14 -10.13
C ALA A 134 -4.80 -0.08 -9.23
N MET A 135 -5.86 -0.87 -8.98
CA MET A 135 -5.74 -2.10 -8.17
C MET A 135 -4.83 -3.14 -8.83
N ALA A 136 -4.85 -3.28 -10.16
CA ALA A 136 -3.94 -4.18 -10.86
C ALA A 136 -2.46 -3.81 -10.65
N VAL A 137 -2.15 -2.51 -10.59
CA VAL A 137 -0.79 -2.03 -10.27
C VAL A 137 -0.42 -2.35 -8.82
N TYR A 138 -1.32 -2.10 -7.86
CA TYR A 138 -1.07 -2.38 -6.45
C TYR A 138 -0.86 -3.87 -6.21
N ASP A 139 -1.74 -4.71 -6.76
CA ASP A 139 -1.63 -6.17 -6.67
C ASP A 139 -0.32 -6.69 -7.31
N ALA A 140 0.11 -6.10 -8.44
CA ALA A 140 1.37 -6.46 -9.09
C ALA A 140 2.61 -6.08 -8.25
N ILE A 141 2.61 -4.90 -7.64
CA ILE A 141 3.70 -4.47 -6.75
C ILE A 141 3.78 -5.39 -5.52
N GLU A 142 2.64 -5.66 -4.89
CA GLU A 142 2.56 -6.58 -3.75
C GLU A 142 3.07 -7.98 -4.12
N ALA A 143 2.60 -8.53 -5.23
CA ALA A 143 2.97 -9.87 -5.66
C ALA A 143 4.46 -10.01 -6.04
N VAL A 144 5.07 -8.96 -6.60
CA VAL A 144 6.46 -9.02 -7.11
C VAL A 144 7.48 -8.58 -6.06
N ARG A 145 7.20 -7.49 -5.32
CA ARG A 145 8.18 -6.83 -4.46
C ARG A 145 7.96 -7.04 -2.98
N HIS A 146 6.70 -7.09 -2.52
CA HIS A 146 6.38 -7.25 -1.10
C HIS A 146 6.31 -8.71 -0.66
N ARG A 147 6.40 -9.63 -1.60
CA ARG A 147 6.29 -11.05 -1.31
C ARG A 147 7.36 -11.53 -0.33
N PRO A 148 7.00 -12.31 0.70
CA PRO A 148 7.98 -12.92 1.58
C PRO A 148 8.90 -13.85 0.79
N PRO A 149 10.24 -13.79 0.95
CA PRO A 149 11.16 -14.73 0.33
C PRO A 149 11.08 -16.14 0.92
N CYS A 150 10.06 -16.41 1.73
CA CYS A 150 9.83 -17.68 2.44
C CYS A 150 9.57 -18.88 1.52
N SER A 151 9.40 -18.67 0.22
CA SER A 151 9.16 -19.73 -0.76
C SER A 151 10.43 -20.25 -1.43
N THR A 152 11.62 -19.80 -1.04
CA THR A 152 12.86 -20.36 -1.58
C THR A 152 13.26 -21.64 -0.84
N GLY A 153 12.55 -22.72 -1.07
CA GLY A 153 13.12 -24.06 -0.90
C GLY A 153 14.36 -24.15 -1.80
N ARG A 154 15.55 -24.21 -1.20
CA ARG A 154 16.78 -24.59 -1.89
C ARG A 154 16.63 -26.05 -2.34
N GLY A 155 16.19 -26.26 -3.57
CA GLY A 155 16.08 -27.60 -4.15
C GLY A 155 15.50 -27.56 -5.55
N LEU A 156 15.57 -28.69 -6.28
CA LEU A 156 15.05 -28.89 -7.63
C LEU A 156 13.55 -28.51 -7.77
N PHE A 157 12.83 -28.39 -6.65
CA PHE A 157 11.43 -27.93 -6.53
C PHE A 157 11.28 -26.40 -6.48
N GLY A 158 12.36 -25.62 -6.43
CA GLY A 158 12.32 -24.16 -6.43
C GLY A 158 11.68 -23.56 -7.69
N ALA A 159 11.70 -24.27 -8.82
CA ALA A 159 10.99 -23.88 -10.04
C ALA A 159 9.48 -23.95 -9.90
N PHE A 160 8.94 -24.87 -9.08
CA PHE A 160 7.51 -24.97 -8.79
C PHE A 160 7.06 -23.99 -7.70
N ALA A 161 7.96 -23.50 -6.84
CA ALA A 161 7.67 -22.42 -5.91
C ALA A 161 7.36 -21.08 -6.61
N ALA A 162 7.80 -20.92 -7.87
CA ALA A 162 7.39 -19.80 -8.72
C ALA A 162 5.88 -19.85 -9.07
N PHE A 163 5.22 -21.02 -8.94
CA PHE A 163 3.78 -21.20 -9.10
C PHE A 163 2.99 -21.01 -7.80
N ASP A 164 3.64 -20.97 -6.62
CA ASP A 164 3.00 -20.52 -5.38
C ASP A 164 2.87 -18.98 -5.36
N VAL A 165 2.66 -18.41 -6.56
CA VAL A 165 2.37 -17.01 -6.80
C VAL A 165 1.14 -16.56 -5.99
N LEU A 166 0.34 -17.51 -5.53
CA LEU A 166 -0.90 -17.25 -4.80
C LEU A 166 -0.85 -17.69 -3.32
N GLY A 167 0.32 -18.17 -2.81
CA GLY A 167 0.43 -18.60 -1.42
C GLY A 167 -0.54 -19.74 -1.07
N VAL A 168 -0.75 -20.68 -1.98
CA VAL A 168 -1.78 -21.73 -1.89
C VAL A 168 -1.65 -22.60 -0.63
N THR A 169 -0.45 -22.73 -0.08
CA THR A 169 -0.16 -23.53 1.12
C THR A 169 -0.16 -22.69 2.41
N ASP A 170 -0.31 -21.36 2.31
CA ASP A 170 -0.20 -20.48 3.45
C ASP A 170 -1.53 -20.19 4.13
N GLN A 171 -1.50 -20.15 5.46
CA GLN A 171 -2.56 -19.60 6.30
C GLN A 171 -2.25 -18.11 6.60
N HIS A 172 -3.00 -17.22 5.99
CA HIS A 172 -2.80 -15.79 6.10
C HIS A 172 -3.68 -15.17 7.17
N ALA A 173 -3.09 -14.68 8.26
CA ALA A 173 -3.79 -13.85 9.24
C ALA A 173 -3.48 -12.37 9.00
N VAL A 174 -4.51 -11.54 8.84
CA VAL A 174 -4.40 -10.08 8.85
C VAL A 174 -5.03 -9.57 10.14
N VAL A 175 -4.17 -9.09 11.06
CA VAL A 175 -4.61 -8.55 12.35
C VAL A 175 -4.59 -7.03 12.25
N THR A 176 -5.77 -6.41 12.17
CA THR A 176 -5.93 -4.99 11.86
C THR A 176 -7.18 -4.40 12.50
N ALA A 177 -7.35 -3.08 12.43
CA ALA A 177 -8.62 -2.45 12.76
C ALA A 177 -9.68 -2.84 11.71
N THR A 178 -10.83 -3.40 12.17
CA THR A 178 -11.90 -3.89 11.29
C THR A 178 -13.19 -3.06 11.42
N GLY A 179 -13.18 -2.03 12.25
CA GLY A 179 -14.37 -1.18 12.50
C GLY A 179 -14.60 -0.08 11.47
N GLY A 180 -14.01 -0.16 10.28
CA GLY A 180 -14.15 0.84 9.21
C GLY A 180 -13.64 0.29 7.87
N HIS A 181 -13.72 1.12 6.84
CA HIS A 181 -13.23 0.82 5.50
C HIS A 181 -11.75 1.19 5.33
N PHE A 182 -10.89 0.78 6.28
CA PHE A 182 -9.45 1.06 6.17
C PHE A 182 -8.81 0.29 5.02
N ALA A 183 -7.83 0.89 4.37
CA ALA A 183 -7.22 0.36 3.15
C ALA A 183 -6.70 -1.09 3.29
N SER A 184 -6.13 -1.45 4.44
CA SER A 184 -5.62 -2.80 4.73
C SER A 184 -6.73 -3.86 4.72
N ILE A 185 -7.83 -3.61 5.45
CA ILE A 185 -8.95 -4.56 5.52
C ILE A 185 -9.70 -4.64 4.20
N VAL A 186 -9.95 -3.49 3.55
CA VAL A 186 -10.65 -3.43 2.26
C VAL A 186 -9.87 -4.19 1.18
N SER A 187 -8.55 -3.98 1.08
CA SER A 187 -7.71 -4.67 0.11
C SER A 187 -7.69 -6.18 0.36
N PHE A 188 -7.59 -6.60 1.62
CA PHE A 188 -7.57 -8.02 1.97
C PHE A 188 -8.91 -8.70 1.68
N GLU A 189 -10.05 -8.11 2.09
CA GLU A 189 -11.37 -8.67 1.83
C GLU A 189 -11.71 -8.68 0.32
N ARG A 190 -11.26 -7.64 -0.44
CA ARG A 190 -11.35 -7.69 -1.90
C ARG A 190 -10.55 -8.87 -2.48
N LEU A 191 -9.29 -9.06 -2.04
CA LEU A 191 -8.47 -10.19 -2.51
C LEU A 191 -9.11 -11.54 -2.20
N ARG A 192 -9.73 -11.70 -1.03
CA ARG A 192 -10.48 -12.91 -0.68
C ARG A 192 -11.68 -13.16 -1.60
N ARG A 193 -12.32 -12.09 -2.10
CA ARG A 193 -13.45 -12.20 -3.04
C ARG A 193 -13.02 -12.66 -4.44
N ILE A 194 -11.81 -12.29 -4.88
CA ILE A 194 -11.32 -12.62 -6.23
C ILE A 194 -10.44 -13.86 -6.26
N ASN A 195 -9.94 -14.32 -5.11
CA ASN A 195 -9.05 -15.47 -4.99
C ASN A 195 -9.67 -16.54 -4.06
N PRO A 196 -10.25 -17.65 -4.61
CA PRO A 196 -10.87 -18.71 -3.82
C PRO A 196 -9.91 -19.37 -2.83
N TRP A 197 -8.61 -19.46 -3.15
CA TRP A 197 -7.60 -20.02 -2.24
C TRP A 197 -7.41 -19.10 -1.04
N LEU A 198 -7.24 -17.81 -1.27
CA LEU A 198 -7.14 -16.84 -0.17
C LEU A 198 -8.46 -16.76 0.63
N ALA A 199 -9.60 -16.96 -0.01
CA ALA A 199 -10.88 -17.02 0.70
C ALA A 199 -10.93 -18.17 1.73
N SER A 200 -10.29 -19.31 1.42
CA SER A 200 -10.23 -20.48 2.33
C SER A 200 -9.08 -20.42 3.33
N SER A 201 -7.93 -19.86 2.93
CA SER A 201 -6.68 -19.84 3.73
C SER A 201 -6.39 -18.49 4.41
N GLY A 202 -7.15 -17.44 4.10
CA GLY A 202 -6.97 -16.12 4.65
C GLY A 202 -8.09 -15.71 5.62
N ARG A 203 -7.72 -15.09 6.74
CA ARG A 203 -8.68 -14.57 7.72
C ARG A 203 -8.23 -13.22 8.28
N SER A 204 -9.16 -12.29 8.42
CA SER A 204 -8.99 -11.06 9.16
C SER A 204 -9.36 -11.23 10.64
N PHE A 205 -8.61 -10.58 11.51
CA PHE A 205 -8.82 -10.56 12.96
C PHE A 205 -8.83 -9.10 13.43
N SER A 206 -9.80 -8.78 14.27
CA SER A 206 -9.94 -7.42 14.81
C SER A 206 -8.96 -7.15 15.93
N LEU A 207 -8.26 -6.01 15.87
CA LEU A 207 -7.52 -5.47 17.02
C LEU A 207 -8.44 -4.81 18.07
N LEU A 208 -9.70 -4.60 17.74
CA LEU A 208 -10.68 -3.96 18.62
C LEU A 208 -11.35 -4.97 19.58
N GLN A 209 -11.12 -6.27 19.39
CA GLN A 209 -11.60 -7.31 20.30
C GLN A 209 -10.69 -7.49 21.52
N PRO A 210 -11.14 -8.09 22.62
CA PRO A 210 -10.30 -8.46 23.75
C PRO A 210 -9.09 -9.31 23.34
N VAL A 211 -7.93 -9.06 23.97
CA VAL A 211 -6.66 -9.73 23.60
C VAL A 211 -6.75 -11.25 23.76
N ASP A 212 -7.43 -11.74 24.78
CA ASP A 212 -7.63 -13.17 25.02
C ASP A 212 -8.47 -13.85 23.92
N GLU A 213 -9.50 -13.19 23.41
CA GLU A 213 -10.28 -13.66 22.26
C GLU A 213 -9.42 -13.70 20.97
N LEU A 214 -8.62 -12.65 20.74
CA LEU A 214 -7.68 -12.60 19.61
C LEU A 214 -6.67 -13.74 19.69
N VAL A 215 -6.09 -13.97 20.86
CA VAL A 215 -5.14 -15.06 21.12
C VAL A 215 -5.77 -16.43 20.89
N GLN A 216 -7.00 -16.67 21.38
CA GLN A 216 -7.72 -17.92 21.16
C GLN A 216 -7.99 -18.14 19.66
N ALA A 217 -8.44 -17.10 18.95
CA ALA A 217 -8.73 -17.17 17.53
C ALA A 217 -7.47 -17.45 16.68
N LEU A 218 -6.35 -16.81 16.99
CA LEU A 218 -5.07 -17.04 16.33
C LEU A 218 -4.52 -18.43 16.64
N ASN A 219 -4.63 -18.91 17.88
CA ASN A 219 -4.26 -20.28 18.26
C ASN A 219 -5.08 -21.34 17.52
N ALA A 220 -6.36 -21.08 17.28
CA ALA A 220 -7.20 -22.00 16.50
C ALA A 220 -6.87 -21.95 15.01
N PHE A 221 -6.49 -20.79 14.48
CA PHE A 221 -6.23 -20.59 13.06
C PHE A 221 -4.83 -21.04 12.62
N GLN A 222 -3.81 -20.94 13.49
CA GLN A 222 -2.40 -21.33 13.23
C GLN A 222 -1.83 -20.68 11.96
N PRO A 223 -1.70 -19.33 11.91
CA PRO A 223 -1.22 -18.65 10.72
C PRO A 223 0.25 -18.97 10.42
N THR A 224 0.57 -19.17 9.13
CA THR A 224 1.94 -19.27 8.62
C THR A 224 2.49 -17.90 8.19
N VAL A 225 1.58 -17.00 7.80
CA VAL A 225 1.89 -15.59 7.48
C VAL A 225 1.00 -14.70 8.34
N LEU A 226 1.63 -13.80 9.08
CA LEU A 226 0.94 -12.83 9.94
C LEU A 226 1.22 -11.41 9.42
N ALA A 227 0.19 -10.70 8.99
CA ALA A 227 0.29 -9.28 8.63
C ALA A 227 -0.39 -8.42 9.70
N THR A 228 0.33 -7.40 10.21
CA THR A 228 -0.20 -6.54 11.28
C THR A 228 0.62 -5.27 11.45
N TYR A 229 0.20 -4.38 12.34
CA TYR A 229 0.97 -3.21 12.77
C TYR A 229 2.13 -3.61 13.70
N PRO A 230 3.27 -2.88 13.68
CA PRO A 230 4.37 -3.11 14.61
C PRO A 230 3.98 -3.17 16.09
N THR A 231 3.09 -2.28 16.53
CA THR A 231 2.61 -2.25 17.93
C THR A 231 1.77 -3.49 18.26
N ALA A 232 0.92 -3.93 17.35
CA ALA A 232 0.13 -5.15 17.52
C ALA A 232 1.01 -6.41 17.49
N ALA A 233 2.02 -6.46 16.62
CA ALA A 233 3.01 -7.54 16.61
C ALA A 233 3.77 -7.63 17.94
N ALA A 234 4.14 -6.49 18.51
CA ALA A 234 4.80 -6.44 19.83
C ALA A 234 3.89 -6.93 20.97
N LEU A 235 2.59 -6.61 20.91
CA LEU A 235 1.58 -7.15 21.83
C LEU A 235 1.51 -8.69 21.72
N LEU A 236 1.36 -9.21 20.51
CA LEU A 236 1.29 -10.65 20.25
C LEU A 236 2.58 -11.37 20.67
N ALA A 237 3.74 -10.74 20.53
CA ALA A 237 5.00 -11.29 21.06
C ALA A 237 4.96 -11.40 22.58
N GLY A 238 4.39 -10.43 23.29
CA GLY A 238 4.18 -10.53 24.75
C GLY A 238 3.26 -11.68 25.15
N GLU A 239 2.20 -11.93 24.39
CA GLU A 239 1.31 -13.07 24.62
C GLU A 239 1.99 -14.42 24.34
N ALA A 240 2.90 -14.47 23.36
CA ALA A 240 3.70 -15.66 23.08
C ALA A 240 4.75 -15.92 24.17
N GLU A 241 5.45 -14.88 24.64
CA GLU A 241 6.41 -14.98 25.76
C GLU A 241 5.72 -15.43 27.05
N ALA A 242 4.47 -15.05 27.27
CA ALA A 242 3.65 -15.50 28.40
C ALA A 242 3.05 -16.93 28.20
N GLY A 243 3.32 -17.58 27.05
CA GLY A 243 2.84 -18.92 26.74
C GLY A 243 1.36 -19.02 26.40
N ARG A 244 0.65 -17.89 26.27
CA ARG A 244 -0.77 -17.84 25.89
C ARG A 244 -0.98 -17.96 24.40
N LEU A 245 -0.15 -17.26 23.59
CA LEU A 245 -0.17 -17.38 22.13
C LEU A 245 0.81 -18.48 21.68
N ARG A 246 0.29 -19.48 20.93
CA ARG A 246 1.05 -20.67 20.49
C ARG A 246 0.94 -20.83 18.98
N ILE A 247 1.46 -19.85 18.24
CA ILE A 247 1.55 -19.87 16.78
C ILE A 247 3.02 -19.87 16.36
N ALA A 248 3.28 -20.37 15.14
CA ALA A 248 4.63 -20.42 14.57
C ALA A 248 4.64 -19.84 13.14
N PRO A 249 4.37 -18.54 12.97
CA PRO A 249 4.41 -17.93 11.65
C PRO A 249 5.84 -17.97 11.10
N ARG A 250 5.98 -18.35 9.83
CA ARG A 250 7.28 -18.28 9.12
C ARG A 250 7.63 -16.86 8.68
N CYS A 251 6.61 -16.01 8.52
CA CYS A 251 6.75 -14.62 8.12
C CYS A 251 5.80 -13.72 8.91
N ILE A 252 6.33 -12.59 9.37
CA ILE A 252 5.55 -11.50 9.95
C ILE A 252 5.76 -10.27 9.07
N MET A 253 4.67 -9.79 8.46
CA MET A 253 4.64 -8.59 7.65
C MET A 253 4.12 -7.43 8.49
N THR A 254 4.87 -6.33 8.56
CA THR A 254 4.47 -5.14 9.31
C THR A 254 4.35 -3.94 8.37
N GLY A 255 3.44 -3.02 8.70
CA GLY A 255 3.24 -1.77 7.97
C GLY A 255 2.32 -0.83 8.72
N GLY A 256 2.12 0.38 8.19
CA GLY A 256 1.24 1.40 8.78
C GLY A 256 1.79 2.12 10.01
N GLU A 257 2.90 1.66 10.56
CA GLU A 257 3.61 2.28 11.69
C GLU A 257 5.12 2.08 11.51
N THR A 258 5.94 2.83 12.24
CA THR A 258 7.39 2.66 12.22
C THR A 258 7.80 1.38 12.97
N LEU A 259 8.47 0.47 12.27
CA LEU A 259 9.05 -0.73 12.90
C LEU A 259 10.40 -0.43 13.52
N GLY A 260 10.45 -0.30 14.85
CA GLY A 260 11.69 -0.12 15.61
C GLY A 260 12.55 -1.38 15.60
N LYS A 261 13.89 -1.19 15.64
CA LYS A 261 14.88 -2.29 15.68
C LYS A 261 14.62 -3.28 16.81
N ALA A 262 14.35 -2.79 18.02
CA ALA A 262 14.08 -3.64 19.18
C ALA A 262 12.83 -4.53 19.00
N VAL A 263 11.77 -3.99 18.38
CA VAL A 263 10.56 -4.75 18.07
C VAL A 263 10.87 -5.84 17.05
N ARG A 264 11.58 -5.52 15.96
CA ARG A 264 12.01 -6.48 14.95
C ARG A 264 12.80 -7.64 15.55
N GLU A 265 13.82 -7.33 16.38
CA GLU A 265 14.65 -8.33 17.05
C GLU A 265 13.84 -9.22 17.99
N ARG A 266 12.90 -8.62 18.74
CA ARG A 266 11.98 -9.36 19.60
C ARG A 266 11.10 -10.32 18.83
N LEU A 267 10.47 -9.87 17.74
CA LEU A 267 9.62 -10.70 16.88
C LEU A 267 10.40 -11.88 16.30
N THR A 268 11.61 -11.62 15.78
CA THR A 268 12.48 -12.67 15.24
C THR A 268 12.85 -13.70 16.33
N ARG A 269 13.18 -13.27 17.53
CA ARG A 269 13.54 -14.16 18.65
C ARG A 269 12.35 -14.98 19.14
N VAL A 270 11.18 -14.33 19.32
CA VAL A 270 9.99 -14.98 19.91
C VAL A 270 9.37 -15.97 18.97
N PHE A 271 9.22 -15.62 17.69
CA PHE A 271 8.52 -16.46 16.72
C PHE A 271 9.44 -17.27 15.79
N GLY A 272 10.75 -16.99 15.78
CA GLY A 272 11.66 -17.57 14.78
C GLY A 272 11.33 -17.13 13.35
N ALA A 273 10.48 -16.11 13.19
CA ALA A 273 9.91 -15.68 11.92
C ALA A 273 10.84 -14.71 11.18
N GLN A 274 10.74 -14.70 9.85
CA GLN A 274 11.27 -13.61 9.06
C GLN A 274 10.34 -12.39 9.19
N VAL A 275 10.88 -11.27 9.67
CA VAL A 275 10.13 -10.02 9.79
C VAL A 275 10.39 -9.17 8.55
N ARG A 276 9.31 -8.71 7.90
CA ARG A 276 9.31 -7.80 6.76
C ARG A 276 8.53 -6.55 7.09
N ASN A 277 9.01 -5.42 6.59
CA ASN A 277 8.34 -4.14 6.77
C ASN A 277 7.96 -3.54 5.41
N SER A 278 6.86 -2.79 5.40
CA SER A 278 6.45 -1.99 4.27
C SER A 278 6.07 -0.58 4.73
N TYR A 279 6.24 0.38 3.85
CA TYR A 279 5.73 1.73 4.04
C TYR A 279 4.63 1.99 3.02
N GLY A 280 3.47 2.37 3.51
CA GLY A 280 2.30 2.65 2.71
C GLY A 280 1.37 3.65 3.39
N ALA A 281 0.51 4.26 2.59
CA ALA A 281 -0.52 5.19 3.03
C ALA A 281 -1.83 4.90 2.29
N SER A 282 -2.96 5.42 2.79
CA SER A 282 -4.24 5.29 2.09
C SER A 282 -4.22 5.94 0.70
N GLU A 283 -3.35 6.91 0.50
CA GLU A 283 -3.09 7.64 -0.74
C GLU A 283 -2.40 6.78 -1.80
N PHE A 284 -1.53 5.86 -1.35
CA PHE A 284 -0.84 4.89 -2.18
C PHE A 284 -0.35 3.73 -1.28
N LEU A 285 -0.99 2.57 -1.38
CA LEU A 285 -0.72 1.46 -0.45
C LEU A 285 0.73 0.98 -0.50
N PRO A 286 1.31 0.61 -1.66
CA PRO A 286 2.65 0.07 -1.71
C PRO A 286 3.71 1.16 -1.99
N ILE A 287 3.87 2.16 -1.11
CA ILE A 287 4.85 3.23 -1.32
C ILE A 287 6.27 2.67 -1.37
N ALA A 288 6.67 1.87 -0.37
CA ALA A 288 8.00 1.26 -0.33
C ALA A 288 7.97 -0.14 0.27
N TRP A 289 8.86 -0.98 -0.23
CA TRP A 289 9.04 -2.37 0.17
C TRP A 289 10.43 -2.62 0.75
N GLU A 290 10.53 -3.57 1.66
CA GLU A 290 11.80 -3.93 2.29
C GLU A 290 12.54 -5.03 1.52
N CYS A 291 13.77 -4.76 1.11
CA CYS A 291 14.63 -5.75 0.46
C CYS A 291 15.22 -6.76 1.46
N ALA A 292 15.97 -7.76 0.94
CA ALA A 292 16.63 -8.77 1.78
C ALA A 292 17.66 -8.20 2.76
N HIS A 293 18.13 -6.98 2.54
CA HIS A 293 19.07 -6.29 3.42
C HIS A 293 18.39 -5.35 4.44
N GLY A 294 17.05 -5.37 4.52
CA GLY A 294 16.31 -4.56 5.50
C GLY A 294 16.13 -3.09 5.10
N HIS A 295 16.38 -2.73 3.84
CA HIS A 295 16.21 -1.35 3.36
C HIS A 295 14.89 -1.18 2.63
N LEU A 296 14.16 -0.07 2.91
CA LEU A 296 12.93 0.29 2.24
C LEU A 296 13.22 0.96 0.89
N HIS A 297 12.84 0.28 -0.20
CA HIS A 297 12.92 0.81 -1.56
C HIS A 297 11.59 1.39 -2.00
N VAL A 298 11.59 2.65 -2.44
CA VAL A 298 10.40 3.32 -2.98
C VAL A 298 10.02 2.72 -4.33
N ASN A 299 8.75 2.44 -4.54
CA ASN A 299 8.19 2.01 -5.83
C ASN A 299 8.12 3.22 -6.80
N GLU A 300 9.29 3.85 -7.02
CA GLU A 300 9.44 5.12 -7.72
C GLU A 300 8.98 5.06 -9.19
N ASP A 301 8.88 3.88 -9.74
CA ASP A 301 8.26 3.67 -11.04
C ASP A 301 6.73 3.94 -11.04
N TRP A 302 6.04 3.88 -9.87
CA TRP A 302 4.60 4.09 -9.76
C TRP A 302 4.20 5.19 -8.75
N VAL A 303 5.13 5.67 -7.96
CA VAL A 303 4.88 6.76 -7.01
C VAL A 303 6.07 7.74 -7.00
N LEU A 304 5.81 9.03 -7.05
CA LEU A 304 6.84 10.04 -6.84
C LEU A 304 6.75 10.53 -5.40
N LEU A 305 7.88 10.55 -4.72
CA LEU A 305 8.02 11.18 -3.42
C LEU A 305 8.98 12.36 -3.52
N GLU A 306 8.57 13.50 -3.00
CA GLU A 306 9.36 14.73 -2.93
C GLU A 306 9.53 15.11 -1.46
N PRO A 307 10.64 14.74 -0.78
CA PRO A 307 10.92 15.21 0.58
C PRO A 307 11.11 16.72 0.59
N VAL A 308 10.44 17.41 1.50
CA VAL A 308 10.38 18.88 1.53
C VAL A 308 10.59 19.43 2.94
N ASP A 309 11.04 20.71 3.01
CA ASP A 309 11.09 21.50 4.22
C ASP A 309 9.71 22.11 4.57
N GLU A 310 9.64 22.93 5.62
CA GLU A 310 8.44 23.62 6.07
C GLU A 310 7.85 24.61 5.04
N LEU A 311 8.66 25.02 4.06
CA LEU A 311 8.25 25.91 2.96
C LEU A 311 8.02 25.15 1.64
N TYR A 312 7.92 23.81 1.70
CA TYR A 312 7.77 22.92 0.54
C TYR A 312 8.93 23.01 -0.47
N ARG A 313 10.13 23.38 -0.05
CA ARG A 313 11.34 23.35 -0.88
C ARG A 313 11.97 21.96 -0.81
N PRO A 314 12.55 21.44 -1.92
CA PRO A 314 13.18 20.13 -1.94
C PRO A 314 14.30 19.99 -0.91
N MET A 315 14.32 18.86 -0.18
CA MET A 315 15.36 18.53 0.78
C MET A 315 16.54 17.81 0.14
N PRO A 316 17.79 18.11 0.56
CA PRO A 316 18.96 17.34 0.15
C PRO A 316 18.89 15.87 0.58
N ARG A 317 19.57 15.00 -0.16
CA ARG A 317 19.73 13.60 0.26
C ARG A 317 20.54 13.51 1.54
N GLY A 318 20.16 12.58 2.43
CA GLY A 318 20.77 12.39 3.75
C GLY A 318 20.18 13.27 4.83
N GLU A 319 19.37 14.25 4.49
CA GLU A 319 18.67 15.11 5.44
C GLU A 319 17.22 14.65 5.64
N ARG A 320 16.73 14.83 6.87
CA ARG A 320 15.36 14.49 7.24
C ARG A 320 14.40 15.56 6.75
N SER A 321 13.35 15.18 6.07
CA SER A 321 12.31 16.10 5.62
C SER A 321 11.39 16.56 6.75
N HIS A 322 10.74 17.71 6.55
CA HIS A 322 9.59 18.15 7.35
C HIS A 322 8.35 17.35 6.96
N SER A 323 8.13 17.20 5.66
CA SER A 323 7.06 16.38 5.07
C SER A 323 7.54 15.73 3.78
N VAL A 324 6.68 14.89 3.18
CA VAL A 324 6.90 14.33 1.85
C VAL A 324 5.66 14.55 0.99
N LEU A 325 5.87 15.06 -0.23
CA LEU A 325 4.80 15.19 -1.21
C LEU A 325 4.73 13.92 -2.03
N LEU A 326 3.52 13.38 -2.17
CA LEU A 326 3.24 12.16 -2.92
C LEU A 326 2.51 12.49 -4.23
N THR A 327 2.99 11.91 -5.34
CA THR A 327 2.24 11.85 -6.60
C THR A 327 1.98 10.39 -6.95
N ASN A 328 0.70 10.00 -7.05
CA ASN A 328 0.26 8.65 -7.37
C ASN A 328 0.14 8.49 -8.89
N LEU A 329 1.00 7.65 -9.50
CA LEU A 329 1.03 7.43 -10.94
C LEU A 329 0.12 6.30 -11.42
N ALA A 330 -0.50 5.55 -10.50
CA ALA A 330 -1.36 4.41 -10.81
C ALA A 330 -2.84 4.80 -10.91
N ASN A 331 -3.29 5.77 -10.11
CA ASN A 331 -4.69 6.12 -10.00
C ASN A 331 -5.04 7.33 -10.88
N LEU A 332 -5.82 7.10 -11.92
CA LEU A 332 -6.27 8.13 -12.84
C LEU A 332 -7.69 8.64 -12.55
N VAL A 333 -8.43 7.91 -11.70
CA VAL A 333 -9.81 8.25 -11.32
C VAL A 333 -9.85 9.32 -10.22
N GLN A 334 -8.92 9.25 -9.30
CA GLN A 334 -8.76 10.22 -8.24
C GLN A 334 -7.29 10.70 -8.22
N PRO A 335 -6.90 11.61 -9.12
CA PRO A 335 -5.51 12.03 -9.29
C PRO A 335 -4.95 12.66 -8.02
N LEU A 336 -3.82 12.14 -7.52
CA LEU A 336 -3.06 12.73 -6.43
C LEU A 336 -1.74 13.25 -6.97
N ILE A 337 -1.57 14.57 -6.97
CA ILE A 337 -0.39 15.25 -7.51
C ILE A 337 0.15 16.20 -6.45
N ARG A 338 1.37 15.93 -5.96
CA ARG A 338 2.07 16.68 -4.91
C ARG A 338 1.22 16.83 -3.64
N TYR A 339 0.65 15.70 -3.21
CA TYR A 339 -0.15 15.63 -1.98
C TYR A 339 0.77 15.56 -0.75
N ASP A 340 0.52 16.43 0.21
CA ASP A 340 1.24 16.47 1.48
C ASP A 340 0.79 15.34 2.40
N LEU A 341 1.66 14.32 2.55
CA LEU A 341 1.41 13.16 3.41
C LEU A 341 1.54 13.50 4.90
N GLY A 342 2.36 14.50 5.24
CA GLY A 342 2.72 14.80 6.62
C GLY A 342 3.77 13.86 7.22
N ASP A 343 4.24 12.87 6.49
CA ASP A 343 5.25 11.92 6.94
C ASP A 343 6.67 12.49 6.78
N GLN A 344 7.58 12.05 7.63
CA GLN A 344 8.98 12.45 7.57
C GLN A 344 9.84 11.31 7.04
N VAL A 345 10.61 11.60 6.00
CA VAL A 345 11.49 10.63 5.38
C VAL A 345 12.91 11.20 5.22
N THR A 346 13.88 10.28 5.15
CA THR A 346 15.25 10.59 4.77
C THR A 346 15.61 9.77 3.54
N TRP A 347 15.95 10.42 2.41
CA TRP A 347 16.51 9.75 1.25
C TRP A 347 17.91 9.22 1.55
N SER A 348 18.17 7.94 1.35
CA SER A 348 19.54 7.43 1.39
C SER A 348 20.37 8.02 0.25
N GLY A 349 21.56 8.48 0.58
CA GLY A 349 22.54 8.91 -0.44
C GLY A 349 23.26 7.75 -1.11
N GLN A 350 23.12 6.51 -0.62
CA GLN A 350 23.89 5.35 -1.07
C GLN A 350 23.02 4.35 -1.84
N ARG A 351 23.65 3.62 -2.76
CA ARG A 351 22.99 2.49 -3.44
C ARG A 351 22.92 1.29 -2.50
N CYS A 352 21.80 0.57 -2.55
CA CYS A 352 21.64 -0.66 -1.80
C CYS A 352 22.44 -1.81 -2.43
N SER A 353 23.06 -2.63 -1.59
CA SER A 353 23.77 -3.84 -2.01
C SER A 353 22.85 -4.95 -2.56
N CYS A 354 21.52 -4.81 -2.45
CA CYS A 354 20.58 -5.74 -3.07
C CYS A 354 20.55 -5.65 -4.61
N GLY A 355 21.19 -4.63 -5.20
CA GLY A 355 21.27 -4.43 -6.65
C GLY A 355 20.07 -3.67 -7.26
N SER A 356 19.02 -3.40 -6.52
CA SER A 356 17.89 -2.60 -7.00
C SER A 356 18.34 -1.16 -7.27
N ALA A 357 17.91 -0.60 -8.41
CA ALA A 357 18.10 0.80 -8.75
C ALA A 357 17.04 1.73 -8.10
N LEU A 358 16.00 1.16 -7.52
CA LEU A 358 14.97 1.92 -6.81
C LEU A 358 15.57 2.56 -5.56
N PRO A 359 15.25 3.84 -5.28
CA PRO A 359 15.87 4.56 -4.18
C PRO A 359 15.46 4.02 -2.81
N VAL A 360 16.34 4.21 -1.84
CA VAL A 360 16.15 3.80 -0.45
C VAL A 360 15.74 4.98 0.40
N ILE A 361 14.78 4.75 1.28
CA ILE A 361 14.33 5.72 2.29
C ILE A 361 14.37 5.13 3.71
N GLU A 362 14.48 6.02 4.69
CA GLU A 362 14.13 5.76 6.09
C GLU A 362 12.87 6.57 6.41
N VAL A 363 11.90 5.93 7.09
CA VAL A 363 10.65 6.53 7.54
C VAL A 363 10.65 6.60 9.06
N ARG A 364 10.17 7.71 9.64
CA ARG A 364 10.10 7.91 11.09
C ARG A 364 8.77 8.49 11.51
#